data_da6c22df9f4f2e95188d507bfe8a547a
#
_entry.id   da6c22df9f4f2e95188d507bfe8a547a
#
_cell.length_a   1.000
_cell.length_b   1.000
_cell.length_c   1.000
_cell.angle_alpha   90.00
_cell.angle_beta   90.00
_cell.angle_gamma   90.00
#
_symmetry.space_group_name_H-M   'P 1'
#
loop_
_entity.id
_entity.type
_entity.pdbx_description
1 polymer ?
#
loop_
_entity_poly.entity_id
_entity_poly.type
_entity_poly.pdbx_seq_one_letter_code
_entity_poly.pdbx_strand_id
1 'polypeptide(L)'
;CGMDAVNDGYTQHIAEFVAENYSVAVLLVNYHCIQNRHKLGSKIYFDNIDLAILTQTCQTLNINLPAKLNPQLNQNIEEQEFEELITHLNSKLESLRNEWKFDVSKKLTFTYSIQPTKNEYQNFGLMQALDILNALCFVRKNYAEFKLAKTPKTLLFGYSHGAYLALLCAKFAPWLIDGIVESSAYVTVPLSYIGFGKEIDYEKYGDLFNELAKTIFVGYSKSLWTSNKNSPHFFSPAHNRIRNILDEKHLQIYASHHKAKITSYHCINDTQCAPVSQKEAFHNALKKLGFDNTLHIATQKDIDGKFIKNVNGHGMDMSIKMLIQKELPPLLAQEFKHEKDEKREISYPS
;
A
#
# COMPACT_ATOMS: atom_id res chain seq x y z
N CYS A 1 -3.57 -2.70 -3.64
CA CYS A 1 -2.71 -2.31 -4.42
C CYS A 1 -1.59 -3.18 -4.99
N GLY A 2 -1.82 -4.25 -5.54
CA GLY A 2 -0.85 -5.11 -6.14
C GLY A 2 0.08 -4.43 -7.15
N MET A 3 0.72 -5.22 -7.94
CA MET A 3 1.66 -4.78 -8.95
C MET A 3 0.97 -4.39 -10.28
N ASP A 4 -0.35 -4.31 -10.30
CA ASP A 4 -1.13 -4.11 -11.51
C ASP A 4 -1.68 -2.69 -11.60
N ALA A 5 -1.70 -2.15 -12.82
CA ALA A 5 -2.35 -0.88 -13.12
C ALA A 5 -3.86 -1.10 -13.36
N VAL A 6 -4.64 -0.03 -13.32
CA VAL A 6 -6.10 -0.09 -13.51
C VAL A 6 -6.52 -0.59 -14.89
N ASN A 7 -5.64 -0.52 -15.86
CA ASN A 7 -5.87 -1.02 -17.21
C ASN A 7 -5.54 -2.50 -17.40
N ASP A 8 -5.31 -3.26 -16.31
CA ASP A 8 -5.28 -4.71 -16.42
C ASP A 8 -6.69 -5.25 -16.72
N GLY A 9 -6.75 -6.34 -17.49
CA GLY A 9 -8.03 -6.91 -17.90
C GLY A 9 -8.92 -7.33 -16.73
N TYR A 10 -8.34 -7.72 -15.60
CA TYR A 10 -9.09 -8.15 -14.41
C TYR A 10 -9.88 -7.00 -13.77
N THR A 11 -9.23 -5.86 -13.55
CA THR A 11 -9.87 -4.69 -12.93
C THR A 11 -10.95 -4.11 -13.84
N GLN A 12 -10.68 -4.08 -15.15
CA GLN A 12 -11.65 -3.63 -16.14
C GLN A 12 -12.89 -4.54 -16.17
N HIS A 13 -12.71 -5.86 -16.21
CA HIS A 13 -13.84 -6.81 -16.18
C HIS A 13 -14.70 -6.68 -14.91
N ILE A 14 -14.08 -6.41 -13.75
CA ILE A 14 -14.85 -6.12 -12.53
C ILE A 14 -15.66 -4.84 -12.69
N ALA A 15 -15.08 -3.78 -13.24
CA ALA A 15 -15.77 -2.50 -13.41
C ALA A 15 -16.96 -2.63 -14.36
N GLU A 16 -16.78 -3.30 -15.50
CA GLU A 16 -17.83 -3.60 -16.46
C GLU A 16 -18.96 -4.42 -15.81
N PHE A 17 -18.61 -5.51 -15.12
CA PHE A 17 -19.55 -6.34 -14.39
C PHE A 17 -20.38 -5.52 -13.39
N VAL A 18 -19.74 -4.65 -12.63
CA VAL A 18 -20.42 -3.82 -11.62
C VAL A 18 -21.35 -2.80 -12.27
N ALA A 19 -20.89 -2.12 -13.30
CA ALA A 19 -21.69 -1.12 -14.03
C ALA A 19 -22.95 -1.74 -14.65
N GLU A 20 -22.81 -2.90 -15.29
CA GLU A 20 -23.90 -3.60 -15.96
C GLU A 20 -24.95 -4.17 -14.98
N ASN A 21 -24.51 -4.73 -13.85
CA ASN A 21 -25.40 -5.44 -12.94
C ASN A 21 -26.06 -4.56 -11.89
N TYR A 22 -25.52 -3.38 -11.59
CA TYR A 22 -26.00 -2.53 -10.50
C TYR A 22 -26.43 -1.13 -10.94
N SER A 23 -26.38 -0.82 -12.23
CA SER A 23 -26.76 0.49 -12.77
C SER A 23 -26.03 1.65 -12.07
N VAL A 24 -24.74 1.50 -11.85
CA VAL A 24 -23.85 2.49 -11.22
C VAL A 24 -22.72 2.89 -12.15
N ALA A 25 -22.20 4.11 -12.00
CA ALA A 25 -20.94 4.48 -12.63
C ALA A 25 -19.76 3.92 -11.81
N VAL A 26 -18.79 3.37 -12.48
CA VAL A 26 -17.55 2.86 -11.84
C VAL A 26 -16.37 3.73 -12.25
N LEU A 27 -15.69 4.29 -11.27
CA LEU A 27 -14.51 5.12 -11.47
C LEU A 27 -13.27 4.32 -11.05
N LEU A 28 -12.40 4.05 -12.01
CA LEU A 28 -11.08 3.47 -11.78
C LEU A 28 -10.03 4.57 -11.89
N VAL A 29 -9.12 4.65 -10.94
CA VAL A 29 -8.13 5.73 -10.89
C VAL A 29 -6.70 5.19 -10.90
N ASN A 30 -5.93 5.61 -11.89
CA ASN A 30 -4.47 5.53 -11.84
C ASN A 30 -3.93 6.77 -11.12
N TYR A 31 -3.30 6.56 -9.99
CA TYR A 31 -2.84 7.63 -9.11
C TYR A 31 -1.32 7.82 -9.16
N HIS A 32 -0.82 8.88 -8.56
CA HIS A 32 0.60 9.22 -8.45
C HIS A 32 1.45 8.01 -8.05
N CYS A 33 2.60 7.87 -8.68
CA CYS A 33 3.56 6.79 -8.46
C CYS A 33 3.06 5.38 -8.88
N ILE A 34 2.03 5.28 -9.72
CA ILE A 34 1.57 4.00 -10.28
C ILE A 34 2.68 3.35 -11.13
N GLN A 35 3.55 4.16 -11.73
CA GLN A 35 4.68 3.73 -12.55
C GLN A 35 5.82 3.09 -11.74
N ASN A 36 5.76 3.15 -10.41
CA ASN A 36 6.70 2.48 -9.53
C ASN A 36 6.37 0.99 -9.38
N ARG A 37 6.24 0.28 -10.50
CA ARG A 37 5.85 -1.13 -10.57
C ARG A 37 6.56 -1.83 -11.72
N HIS A 38 7.03 -3.06 -11.48
CA HIS A 38 7.74 -3.85 -12.48
C HIS A 38 6.94 -4.04 -13.77
N LYS A 39 5.66 -4.39 -13.68
CA LYS A 39 4.78 -4.55 -14.86
C LYS A 39 4.61 -3.27 -15.69
N LEU A 40 4.97 -2.12 -15.16
CA LEU A 40 4.94 -0.82 -15.84
C LEU A 40 6.34 -0.33 -16.22
N GLY A 41 7.34 -1.21 -16.14
CA GLY A 41 8.71 -0.96 -16.59
C GLY A 41 9.58 -0.26 -15.56
N SER A 42 9.23 -0.29 -14.25
CA SER A 42 10.15 0.18 -13.21
C SER A 42 11.43 -0.65 -13.21
N LYS A 43 12.55 0.00 -12.92
CA LYS A 43 13.89 -0.61 -12.93
C LYS A 43 14.40 -0.88 -11.52
N ILE A 44 15.23 -1.88 -11.40
CA ILE A 44 16.03 -2.09 -10.19
C ILE A 44 17.17 -1.07 -10.21
N TYR A 45 17.35 -0.40 -9.07
CA TYR A 45 18.34 0.66 -8.90
C TYR A 45 19.07 0.47 -7.58
N PHE A 46 20.39 0.60 -7.60
CA PHE A 46 21.19 0.63 -6.38
C PHE A 46 21.61 2.07 -6.07
N ASP A 47 21.06 2.66 -5.03
CA ASP A 47 21.52 3.95 -4.54
C ASP A 47 22.86 3.82 -3.74
N ASN A 48 23.38 4.93 -3.27
CA ASN A 48 24.67 4.95 -2.56
C ASN A 48 24.66 4.10 -1.30
N ILE A 49 23.50 3.95 -0.63
CA ILE A 49 23.38 3.13 0.59
C ILE A 49 23.35 1.66 0.21
N ASP A 50 22.61 1.29 -0.84
CA ASP A 50 22.57 -0.07 -1.36
C ASP A 50 23.94 -0.53 -1.81
N LEU A 51 24.67 0.33 -2.52
CA LEU A 51 26.04 0.06 -2.95
C LEU A 51 27.00 -0.11 -1.78
N ALA A 52 26.87 0.74 -0.75
CA ALA A 52 27.70 0.62 0.45
C ALA A 52 27.46 -0.71 1.16
N ILE A 53 26.19 -1.11 1.36
CA ILE A 53 25.82 -2.40 1.99
C ILE A 53 26.39 -3.56 1.18
N LEU A 54 26.15 -3.59 -0.13
CA LEU A 54 26.62 -4.67 -0.99
C LEU A 54 28.14 -4.77 -1.01
N THR A 55 28.83 -3.64 -1.23
CA THR A 55 30.29 -3.58 -1.33
C THR A 55 30.95 -4.00 -0.02
N GLN A 56 30.50 -3.46 1.10
CA GLN A 56 31.06 -3.74 2.43
C GLN A 56 30.87 -5.21 2.81
N THR A 57 29.69 -5.76 2.52
CA THR A 57 29.40 -7.18 2.77
C THR A 57 30.27 -8.09 1.90
N CYS A 58 30.37 -7.81 0.61
CA CYS A 58 31.20 -8.59 -0.31
C CYS A 58 32.70 -8.52 0.08
N GLN A 59 33.19 -7.34 0.45
CA GLN A 59 34.58 -7.18 0.92
C GLN A 59 34.86 -7.98 2.20
N THR A 60 33.97 -7.91 3.18
CA THR A 60 34.09 -8.64 4.45
C THR A 60 34.16 -10.15 4.25
N LEU A 61 33.42 -10.66 3.26
CA LEU A 61 33.35 -12.09 2.95
C LEU A 61 34.31 -12.54 1.84
N ASN A 62 35.14 -11.63 1.33
CA ASN A 62 36.01 -11.87 0.18
C ASN A 62 35.26 -12.39 -1.06
N ILE A 63 34.06 -11.87 -1.31
CA ILE A 63 33.27 -12.17 -2.50
C ILE A 63 33.61 -11.16 -3.58
N ASN A 64 34.20 -11.64 -4.69
CA ASN A 64 34.44 -10.81 -5.85
C ASN A 64 33.20 -10.80 -6.77
N LEU A 65 32.67 -9.61 -7.04
CA LEU A 65 31.61 -9.44 -8.03
C LEU A 65 32.22 -9.36 -9.45
N PRO A 66 31.71 -10.12 -10.42
CA PRO A 66 32.07 -9.93 -11.83
C PRO A 66 31.77 -8.51 -12.30
N ALA A 67 32.62 -7.95 -13.18
CA ALA A 67 32.48 -6.57 -13.63
C ALA A 67 31.06 -6.25 -14.17
N LYS A 68 30.50 -7.16 -14.95
CA LYS A 68 29.13 -7.02 -15.49
C LYS A 68 28.01 -6.98 -14.43
N LEU A 69 28.27 -7.56 -13.25
CA LEU A 69 27.31 -7.64 -12.13
C LEU A 69 27.66 -6.65 -11.02
N ASN A 70 28.59 -5.74 -11.25
CA ASN A 70 29.01 -4.77 -10.26
C ASN A 70 28.17 -3.48 -10.36
N PRO A 71 27.22 -3.24 -9.44
CA PRO A 71 26.35 -2.06 -9.50
C PRO A 71 27.10 -0.73 -9.36
N GLN A 72 28.36 -0.73 -8.92
CA GLN A 72 29.19 0.48 -8.89
C GLN A 72 29.49 1.02 -10.30
N LEU A 73 29.47 0.15 -11.31
CA LEU A 73 29.66 0.55 -12.71
C LEU A 73 28.35 0.95 -13.39
N ASN A 74 27.24 0.38 -12.96
CA ASN A 74 25.90 0.73 -13.46
C ASN A 74 24.88 0.58 -12.33
N GLN A 75 24.35 1.70 -11.85
CA GLN A 75 23.37 1.71 -10.77
C GLN A 75 21.99 1.20 -11.19
N ASN A 76 21.66 1.25 -12.48
CA ASN A 76 20.45 0.65 -13.03
C ASN A 76 20.78 -0.77 -13.50
N ILE A 77 20.05 -1.75 -13.00
CA ILE A 77 20.24 -3.16 -13.29
C ILE A 77 18.95 -3.71 -13.90
N GLU A 78 19.06 -4.40 -15.01
CA GLU A 78 17.94 -5.12 -15.59
C GLU A 78 17.62 -6.38 -14.78
N GLU A 79 16.40 -6.87 -14.87
CA GLU A 79 15.90 -8.00 -14.06
C GLU A 79 16.79 -9.24 -14.21
N GLN A 80 17.22 -9.56 -15.43
CA GLN A 80 18.12 -10.69 -15.69
C GLN A 80 19.48 -10.53 -15.00
N GLU A 81 20.06 -9.33 -15.03
CA GLU A 81 21.34 -9.04 -14.36
C GLU A 81 21.20 -9.15 -12.84
N PHE A 82 20.05 -8.76 -12.30
CA PHE A 82 19.74 -8.90 -10.89
C PHE A 82 19.64 -10.37 -10.47
N GLU A 83 18.97 -11.20 -11.27
CA GLU A 83 18.90 -12.65 -11.03
C GLU A 83 20.29 -13.32 -11.09
N GLU A 84 21.13 -12.89 -12.05
CA GLU A 84 22.53 -13.37 -12.14
C GLU A 84 23.35 -12.95 -10.92
N LEU A 85 23.16 -11.71 -10.41
CA LEU A 85 23.80 -11.24 -9.18
C LEU A 85 23.41 -12.10 -7.99
N ILE A 86 22.11 -12.35 -7.80
CA ILE A 86 21.59 -13.21 -6.74
C ILE A 86 22.18 -14.62 -6.83
N THR A 87 22.20 -15.20 -8.02
CA THR A 87 22.73 -16.54 -8.25
C THR A 87 24.22 -16.60 -7.90
N HIS A 88 24.98 -15.59 -8.30
CA HIS A 88 26.41 -15.49 -7.97
C HIS A 88 26.64 -15.42 -6.45
N LEU A 89 25.90 -14.53 -5.77
CA LEU A 89 26.00 -14.38 -4.30
C LEU A 89 25.65 -15.69 -3.57
N ASN A 90 24.55 -16.33 -3.96
CA ASN A 90 24.13 -17.60 -3.38
C ASN A 90 25.17 -18.70 -3.57
N SER A 91 25.79 -18.80 -4.75
CA SER A 91 26.85 -19.75 -5.05
C SER A 91 28.10 -19.51 -4.17
N LYS A 92 28.51 -18.24 -4.00
CA LYS A 92 29.64 -17.89 -3.15
C LYS A 92 29.36 -18.18 -1.67
N LEU A 93 28.16 -17.90 -1.20
CA LEU A 93 27.76 -18.24 0.16
C LEU A 93 27.74 -19.73 0.41
N GLU A 94 27.31 -20.53 -0.57
CA GLU A 94 27.39 -22.00 -0.47
C GLU A 94 28.83 -22.46 -0.30
N SER A 95 29.77 -21.92 -1.11
CA SER A 95 31.18 -22.23 -0.98
C SER A 95 31.72 -21.89 0.42
N LEU A 96 31.39 -20.69 0.93
CA LEU A 96 31.81 -20.26 2.26
C LEU A 96 31.24 -21.13 3.39
N ARG A 97 30.02 -21.63 3.24
CA ARG A 97 29.38 -22.56 4.18
C ARG A 97 30.09 -23.93 4.18
N ASN A 98 30.38 -24.45 3.01
CA ASN A 98 31.07 -25.71 2.85
C ASN A 98 32.49 -25.65 3.42
N GLU A 99 33.09 -24.46 3.42
CA GLU A 99 34.41 -24.21 4.03
C GLU A 99 34.33 -23.83 5.54
N TRP A 100 33.12 -23.89 6.14
CA TRP A 100 32.87 -23.49 7.54
C TRP A 100 33.21 -22.02 7.85
N LYS A 101 33.28 -21.16 6.84
CA LYS A 101 33.57 -19.73 6.96
C LYS A 101 32.33 -18.86 7.16
N PHE A 102 31.14 -19.41 6.95
CA PHE A 102 29.87 -18.74 7.14
C PHE A 102 28.84 -19.67 7.75
N ASP A 103 28.07 -19.17 8.73
CA ASP A 103 27.07 -19.92 9.46
C ASP A 103 25.91 -20.35 8.52
N VAL A 104 25.58 -21.64 8.54
CA VAL A 104 24.54 -22.22 7.68
C VAL A 104 23.13 -21.68 7.99
N SER A 105 22.89 -21.25 9.22
CA SER A 105 21.60 -20.70 9.66
C SER A 105 21.40 -19.22 9.28
N LYS A 106 22.49 -18.50 9.00
CA LYS A 106 22.46 -17.07 8.67
C LYS A 106 22.22 -16.83 7.20
N LYS A 107 21.44 -15.79 6.89
CA LYS A 107 21.25 -15.26 5.53
C LYS A 107 21.92 -13.90 5.44
N LEU A 108 22.37 -13.53 4.24
CA LEU A 108 22.83 -12.18 3.97
C LEU A 108 21.67 -11.34 3.49
N THR A 109 21.55 -10.15 4.07
CA THR A 109 20.53 -9.17 3.68
C THR A 109 21.18 -8.06 2.87
N PHE A 110 20.62 -7.80 1.69
CA PHE A 110 21.00 -6.71 0.81
C PHE A 110 19.79 -5.83 0.54
N THR A 111 20.03 -4.60 0.13
CA THR A 111 18.97 -3.66 -0.24
C THR A 111 19.05 -3.25 -1.71
N TYR A 112 17.94 -2.85 -2.28
CA TYR A 112 17.83 -2.22 -3.60
C TYR A 112 16.66 -1.25 -3.61
N SER A 113 16.61 -0.37 -4.59
CA SER A 113 15.51 0.56 -4.81
C SER A 113 14.77 0.23 -6.10
N ILE A 114 13.48 0.57 -6.15
CA ILE A 114 12.67 0.51 -7.35
C ILE A 114 12.59 1.92 -7.93
N GLN A 115 13.16 2.10 -9.13
CA GLN A 115 13.15 3.35 -9.87
C GLN A 115 11.94 3.40 -10.79
N PRO A 116 11.00 4.34 -10.65
CA PRO A 116 9.85 4.46 -11.54
C PRO A 116 10.28 4.93 -12.93
N THR A 117 9.47 4.61 -13.96
CA THR A 117 9.71 5.03 -15.34
C THR A 117 9.54 6.54 -15.55
N LYS A 118 8.70 7.18 -14.72
CA LYS A 118 8.55 8.64 -14.68
C LYS A 118 9.34 9.20 -13.51
N ASN A 119 9.67 10.46 -13.55
CA ASN A 119 10.34 11.15 -12.44
C ASN A 119 9.37 11.41 -11.28
N GLU A 120 8.77 10.34 -10.78
CA GLU A 120 7.89 10.32 -9.64
C GLU A 120 8.64 9.76 -8.43
N TYR A 121 8.18 10.10 -7.22
CA TYR A 121 8.71 9.54 -5.98
C TYR A 121 7.57 8.99 -5.13
N GLN A 122 7.86 8.02 -4.31
CA GLN A 122 6.86 7.48 -3.40
C GLN A 122 6.48 8.51 -2.34
N ASN A 123 5.31 9.09 -2.48
CA ASN A 123 4.72 10.01 -1.50
C ASN A 123 3.93 9.30 -0.41
N PHE A 124 3.72 8.06 -0.56
CA PHE A 124 2.97 7.14 0.27
C PHE A 124 1.62 7.68 0.79
N GLY A 125 0.60 7.50 -0.03
CA GLY A 125 -0.81 7.72 0.30
C GLY A 125 -1.31 9.13 0.06
N LEU A 126 -0.59 10.20 0.41
CA LEU A 126 -1.13 11.56 0.39
C LEU A 126 -1.53 12.02 -1.02
N MET A 127 -0.58 12.09 -1.95
CA MET A 127 -0.86 12.50 -3.33
C MET A 127 -1.80 11.50 -4.02
N GLN A 128 -1.66 10.23 -3.73
CA GLN A 128 -2.50 9.18 -4.27
C GLN A 128 -3.96 9.34 -3.88
N ALA A 129 -4.25 9.63 -2.60
CA ALA A 129 -5.60 9.92 -2.14
C ALA A 129 -6.16 11.23 -2.74
N LEU A 130 -5.32 12.26 -2.90
CA LEU A 130 -5.71 13.50 -3.55
C LEU A 130 -6.05 13.29 -5.03
N ASP A 131 -5.34 12.45 -5.75
CA ASP A 131 -5.67 12.11 -7.14
C ASP A 131 -7.03 11.42 -7.25
N ILE A 132 -7.33 10.50 -6.34
CA ILE A 132 -8.65 9.84 -6.27
C ILE A 132 -9.74 10.88 -5.98
N LEU A 133 -9.53 11.76 -5.02
CA LEU A 133 -10.47 12.82 -4.69
C LEU A 133 -10.66 13.81 -5.85
N ASN A 134 -9.59 14.20 -6.54
CA ASN A 134 -9.67 15.07 -7.71
C ASN A 134 -10.48 14.44 -8.84
N ALA A 135 -10.24 13.15 -9.12
CA ALA A 135 -11.01 12.41 -10.12
C ALA A 135 -12.50 12.33 -9.73
N LEU A 136 -12.78 12.08 -8.45
CA LEU A 136 -14.15 12.08 -7.93
C LEU A 136 -14.82 13.47 -8.03
N CYS A 137 -14.11 14.53 -7.66
CA CYS A 137 -14.59 15.90 -7.79
C CYS A 137 -14.91 16.26 -9.26
N PHE A 138 -14.04 15.82 -10.19
CA PHE A 138 -14.28 16.01 -11.63
C PHE A 138 -15.58 15.32 -12.07
N VAL A 139 -15.79 14.06 -11.71
CA VAL A 139 -17.00 13.31 -12.04
C VAL A 139 -18.24 13.97 -11.41
N ARG A 140 -18.17 14.38 -10.15
CA ARG A 140 -19.29 15.04 -9.46
C ARG A 140 -19.62 16.41 -10.04
N LYS A 141 -18.62 17.17 -10.47
CA LYS A 141 -18.83 18.47 -11.15
C LYS A 141 -19.53 18.29 -12.51
N ASN A 142 -19.19 17.26 -13.22
CA ASN A 142 -19.70 16.94 -14.55
C ASN A 142 -20.78 15.83 -14.51
N TYR A 143 -21.52 15.73 -13.41
CA TYR A 143 -22.45 14.64 -13.13
C TYR A 143 -23.46 14.37 -14.27
N ALA A 144 -23.90 15.43 -14.97
CA ALA A 144 -24.85 15.32 -16.07
C ALA A 144 -24.26 14.62 -17.29
N GLU A 145 -22.98 14.86 -17.61
CA GLU A 145 -22.24 14.19 -18.69
C GLU A 145 -22.12 12.68 -18.42
N PHE A 146 -21.97 12.30 -17.15
CA PHE A 146 -21.92 10.92 -16.71
C PHE A 146 -23.30 10.31 -16.40
N LYS A 147 -24.40 11.04 -16.69
CA LYS A 147 -25.79 10.61 -16.42
C LYS A 147 -26.03 10.25 -14.94
N LEU A 148 -25.37 10.94 -14.04
CA LEU A 148 -25.51 10.74 -12.59
C LEU A 148 -26.54 11.71 -12.01
N ALA A 149 -27.02 11.42 -10.81
CA ALA A 149 -27.76 12.38 -10.00
C ALA A 149 -26.87 13.59 -9.64
N LYS A 150 -27.47 14.74 -9.35
CA LYS A 150 -26.74 15.96 -8.95
C LYS A 150 -25.87 15.77 -7.71
N THR A 151 -26.30 14.91 -6.79
CA THR A 151 -25.58 14.50 -5.60
C THR A 151 -25.46 12.98 -5.57
N PRO A 152 -24.56 12.41 -6.37
CA PRO A 152 -24.46 10.96 -6.45
C PRO A 152 -23.89 10.38 -5.15
N LYS A 153 -24.45 9.26 -4.73
CA LYS A 153 -23.88 8.45 -3.66
C LYS A 153 -22.50 7.97 -4.07
N THR A 154 -21.52 8.09 -3.18
CA THR A 154 -20.12 7.72 -3.45
C THR A 154 -19.66 6.61 -2.53
N LEU A 155 -19.36 5.46 -3.11
CA LEU A 155 -18.88 4.28 -2.41
C LEU A 155 -17.48 3.94 -2.88
N LEU A 156 -16.57 3.71 -1.95
CA LEU A 156 -15.19 3.31 -2.24
C LEU A 156 -14.99 1.83 -1.94
N PHE A 157 -14.42 1.11 -2.88
CA PHE A 157 -13.99 -0.27 -2.71
C PHE A 157 -12.47 -0.35 -2.84
N GLY A 158 -11.81 -0.93 -1.85
CA GLY A 158 -10.35 -0.99 -1.81
C GLY A 158 -9.82 -2.30 -1.26
N TYR A 159 -8.59 -2.63 -1.68
CA TYR A 159 -7.85 -3.79 -1.23
C TYR A 159 -6.42 -3.39 -0.89
N SER A 160 -5.88 -3.82 0.28
CA SER A 160 -4.53 -3.52 0.72
C SER A 160 -4.24 -2.00 0.68
N HIS A 161 -3.27 -1.53 -0.09
CA HIS A 161 -2.98 -0.10 -0.26
C HIS A 161 -4.17 0.71 -0.79
N GLY A 162 -4.98 0.21 -1.74
CA GLY A 162 -6.21 0.89 -2.19
C GLY A 162 -7.26 0.98 -1.09
N ALA A 163 -7.31 0.01 -0.19
CA ALA A 163 -8.12 0.07 1.00
C ALA A 163 -7.67 1.20 1.95
N TYR A 164 -6.36 1.33 2.16
CA TYR A 164 -5.79 2.44 2.90
C TYR A 164 -6.08 3.80 2.22
N LEU A 165 -5.96 3.88 0.88
CA LEU A 165 -6.29 5.09 0.15
C LEU A 165 -7.77 5.46 0.28
N ALA A 166 -8.69 4.49 0.29
CA ALA A 166 -10.10 4.73 0.52
C ALA A 166 -10.35 5.37 1.91
N LEU A 167 -9.68 4.87 2.95
CA LEU A 167 -9.74 5.46 4.29
C LEU A 167 -9.14 6.87 4.33
N LEU A 168 -8.02 7.12 3.63
CA LEU A 168 -7.44 8.46 3.51
C LEU A 168 -8.36 9.43 2.78
N CYS A 169 -9.03 9.00 1.71
CA CYS A 169 -10.00 9.84 1.01
C CYS A 169 -11.11 10.31 1.94
N ALA A 170 -11.67 9.41 2.76
CA ALA A 170 -12.68 9.78 3.74
C ALA A 170 -12.13 10.69 4.85
N LYS A 171 -10.87 10.47 5.28
CA LYS A 171 -10.20 11.37 6.23
C LYS A 171 -10.03 12.77 5.65
N PHE A 172 -9.65 12.93 4.38
CA PHE A 172 -9.35 14.24 3.79
C PHE A 172 -10.57 14.99 3.26
N ALA A 173 -11.60 14.26 2.82
CA ALA A 173 -12.82 14.86 2.31
C ALA A 173 -14.06 14.04 2.72
N PRO A 174 -14.38 14.01 4.03
CA PRO A 174 -15.47 13.18 4.55
C PRO A 174 -16.82 13.45 3.86
N TRP A 175 -17.10 14.68 3.49
CA TRP A 175 -18.34 15.09 2.80
C TRP A 175 -18.50 14.52 1.38
N LEU A 176 -17.50 13.87 0.84
CA LEU A 176 -17.53 13.25 -0.49
C LEU A 176 -17.82 11.76 -0.45
N ILE A 177 -17.68 11.09 0.69
CA ILE A 177 -17.65 9.63 0.79
C ILE A 177 -18.79 9.15 1.69
N ASP A 178 -19.69 8.34 1.15
CA ASP A 178 -20.83 7.78 1.86
C ASP A 178 -20.51 6.42 2.49
N GLY A 179 -19.77 5.59 1.78
CA GLY A 179 -19.41 4.26 2.27
C GLY A 179 -18.07 3.77 1.78
N ILE A 180 -17.44 2.93 2.59
CA ILE A 180 -16.17 2.26 2.29
C ILE A 180 -16.34 0.77 2.57
N VAL A 181 -15.99 -0.05 1.58
CA VAL A 181 -15.78 -1.48 1.75
C VAL A 181 -14.33 -1.77 1.45
N GLU A 182 -13.63 -2.31 2.43
CA GLU A 182 -12.20 -2.51 2.28
C GLU A 182 -11.76 -3.89 2.78
N SER A 183 -10.69 -4.38 2.19
CA SER A 183 -10.02 -5.59 2.63
C SER A 183 -8.54 -5.30 2.90
N SER A 184 -8.10 -5.67 4.09
CA SER A 184 -6.69 -5.67 4.50
C SER A 184 -5.99 -4.30 4.44
N ALA A 185 -6.73 -3.19 4.69
CA ALA A 185 -6.10 -1.88 4.84
C ALA A 185 -5.25 -1.85 6.11
N TYR A 186 -4.04 -1.34 6.02
CA TYR A 186 -3.34 -0.87 7.20
C TYR A 186 -3.91 0.49 7.64
N VAL A 187 -3.90 0.73 8.93
CA VAL A 187 -4.41 1.97 9.53
C VAL A 187 -3.30 2.82 10.13
N THR A 188 -2.16 2.20 10.41
CA THR A 188 -0.89 2.84 10.74
C THR A 188 0.08 2.52 9.63
N VAL A 189 0.64 3.53 9.00
CA VAL A 189 1.55 3.33 7.87
C VAL A 189 2.80 2.60 8.32
N PRO A 190 3.12 1.44 7.75
CA PRO A 190 4.41 0.82 7.96
C PRO A 190 5.51 1.75 7.45
N LEU A 191 6.44 2.14 8.32
CA LEU A 191 7.52 3.07 7.95
C LEU A 191 8.42 2.53 6.83
N SER A 192 8.53 1.21 6.74
CA SER A 192 9.17 0.50 5.63
C SER A 192 8.62 0.93 4.25
N TYR A 193 7.32 1.15 4.14
CA TYR A 193 6.68 1.50 2.87
C TYR A 193 6.97 2.94 2.43
N ILE A 194 7.40 3.80 3.33
CA ILE A 194 7.78 5.17 3.03
C ILE A 194 9.17 5.22 2.39
N GLY A 195 9.96 4.17 2.54
CA GLY A 195 11.28 4.04 1.94
C GLY A 195 12.35 4.89 2.63
N PHE A 196 12.08 5.43 3.85
CA PHE A 196 13.12 6.01 4.69
C PHE A 196 13.54 5.01 5.76
N GLY A 197 14.69 5.18 6.37
CA GLY A 197 15.20 4.28 7.40
C GLY A 197 16.21 3.27 6.90
N LYS A 198 16.41 3.18 5.60
CA LYS A 198 17.51 2.43 4.97
C LYS A 198 18.88 2.78 5.55
N GLU A 199 19.07 4.07 5.86
CA GLU A 199 20.29 4.59 6.49
C GLU A 199 20.38 4.30 7.99
N ILE A 200 19.32 3.78 8.64
CA ILE A 200 19.27 3.48 10.07
C ILE A 200 19.21 1.97 10.32
N ASP A 201 18.18 1.32 9.79
CA ASP A 201 17.89 -0.10 10.03
C ASP A 201 17.10 -0.65 8.85
N TYR A 202 17.80 -1.05 7.81
CA TYR A 202 17.19 -1.56 6.58
C TYR A 202 16.50 -2.92 6.78
N GLU A 203 16.92 -3.74 7.73
CA GLU A 203 16.26 -5.02 8.02
C GLU A 203 14.87 -4.81 8.62
N LYS A 204 14.76 -3.83 9.52
CA LYS A 204 13.51 -3.50 10.19
C LYS A 204 12.52 -2.76 9.29
N TYR A 205 13.01 -1.89 8.41
CA TYR A 205 12.18 -1.00 7.62
C TYR A 205 12.07 -1.38 6.14
N GLY A 206 12.59 -2.54 5.77
CA GLY A 206 12.46 -3.07 4.40
C GLY A 206 11.03 -3.42 4.02
N ASP A 207 10.68 -3.13 2.78
CA ASP A 207 9.31 -3.20 2.28
C ASP A 207 9.00 -4.50 1.53
N LEU A 208 9.93 -4.94 0.70
CA LEU A 208 9.79 -6.14 -0.10
C LEU A 208 10.88 -7.14 0.25
N PHE A 209 10.47 -8.29 0.76
CA PHE A 209 11.39 -9.38 1.06
C PHE A 209 11.38 -10.39 -0.09
N ASN A 210 12.48 -10.44 -0.84
CA ASN A 210 12.77 -11.54 -1.74
C ASN A 210 13.74 -12.49 -1.03
N GLU A 211 13.17 -13.48 -0.35
CA GLU A 211 13.98 -14.53 0.26
C GLU A 211 14.41 -15.53 -0.82
N LEU A 212 15.67 -15.46 -1.21
CA LEU A 212 16.24 -16.22 -2.30
C LEU A 212 17.31 -17.17 -1.75
N ALA A 213 16.87 -18.34 -1.34
CA ALA A 213 17.76 -19.38 -0.79
C ALA A 213 18.64 -18.92 0.39
N LYS A 214 19.81 -18.34 0.12
CA LYS A 214 20.82 -17.96 1.12
C LYS A 214 20.94 -16.45 1.30
N THR A 215 20.25 -15.68 0.47
CA THR A 215 20.23 -14.22 0.52
C THR A 215 18.82 -13.71 0.69
N ILE A 216 18.70 -12.56 1.33
CA ILE A 216 17.49 -11.78 1.44
C ILE A 216 17.74 -10.46 0.73
N PHE A 217 16.92 -10.13 -0.25
CA PHE A 217 16.94 -8.83 -0.88
C PHE A 217 15.70 -8.04 -0.45
N VAL A 218 15.94 -6.88 0.13
CA VAL A 218 14.90 -5.98 0.62
C VAL A 218 14.78 -4.81 -0.34
N GLY A 219 13.66 -4.76 -1.05
CA GLY A 219 13.37 -3.70 -2.00
C GLY A 219 12.68 -2.50 -1.35
N TYR A 220 13.02 -1.31 -1.80
CA TYR A 220 12.41 -0.05 -1.39
C TYR A 220 11.89 0.70 -2.60
N SER A 221 10.69 1.24 -2.51
CA SER A 221 10.24 2.23 -3.48
C SER A 221 11.11 3.48 -3.39
N LYS A 222 11.49 4.05 -4.54
CA LYS A 222 12.24 5.32 -4.55
C LYS A 222 11.47 6.39 -3.78
N SER A 223 12.12 6.95 -2.76
CA SER A 223 11.56 7.99 -1.92
C SER A 223 12.55 9.15 -1.79
N LEU A 224 12.04 10.35 -1.57
CA LEU A 224 12.84 11.51 -1.16
C LEU A 224 12.97 11.64 0.35
N TRP A 225 12.21 10.83 1.12
CA TRP A 225 12.16 10.93 2.57
C TRP A 225 13.45 10.44 3.21
N THR A 226 13.90 11.15 4.22
CA THR A 226 15.07 10.81 5.04
C THR A 226 14.78 11.01 6.52
N SER A 227 15.51 10.31 7.37
CA SER A 227 15.54 10.49 8.82
C SER A 227 16.42 11.67 9.29
N ASN A 228 17.21 12.25 8.39
CA ASN A 228 18.07 13.40 8.71
C ASN A 228 17.23 14.67 8.92
N LYS A 229 17.19 15.13 10.16
CA LYS A 229 16.40 16.31 10.57
C LYS A 229 16.82 17.63 9.89
N ASN A 230 18.05 17.70 9.38
CA ASN A 230 18.56 18.89 8.68
C ASN A 230 18.28 18.86 7.18
N SER A 231 17.68 17.80 6.66
CA SER A 231 17.29 17.70 5.26
C SER A 231 15.94 18.37 4.99
N PRO A 232 15.75 19.05 3.85
CA PRO A 232 14.43 19.53 3.43
C PRO A 232 13.43 18.39 3.17
N HIS A 233 13.93 17.16 3.06
CA HIS A 233 13.14 15.95 2.88
C HIS A 233 12.97 15.14 4.18
N PHE A 234 13.17 15.76 5.34
CA PHE A 234 12.97 15.09 6.62
C PHE A 234 11.54 14.57 6.78
N PHE A 235 11.40 13.28 7.03
CA PHE A 235 10.11 12.69 7.35
C PHE A 235 9.76 12.97 8.82
N SER A 236 9.10 14.09 9.04
CA SER A 236 8.74 14.56 10.39
C SER A 236 7.59 13.76 11.00
N PRO A 237 7.38 13.89 12.33
CA PRO A 237 6.18 13.34 12.99
C PRO A 237 4.87 13.81 12.35
N ALA A 238 4.80 15.05 11.85
CA ALA A 238 3.64 15.56 11.14
C ALA A 238 3.36 14.81 9.83
N HIS A 239 4.41 14.47 9.06
CA HIS A 239 4.30 13.65 7.86
C HIS A 239 3.75 12.25 8.18
N ASN A 240 4.14 11.68 9.30
CA ASN A 240 3.61 10.38 9.74
C ASN A 240 2.15 10.52 10.21
N ARG A 241 1.85 11.50 11.04
CA ARG A 241 0.53 11.70 11.63
C ARG A 241 -0.56 11.92 10.58
N ILE A 242 -0.31 12.72 9.55
CA ILE A 242 -1.31 12.96 8.49
C ILE A 242 -1.67 11.68 7.73
N ARG A 243 -0.73 10.73 7.61
CA ARG A 243 -0.91 9.44 6.97
C ARG A 243 -1.53 8.38 7.87
N ASN A 244 -1.42 8.55 9.18
CA ASN A 244 -1.94 7.61 10.16
C ASN A 244 -3.46 7.74 10.28
N ILE A 245 -4.20 6.67 9.97
CA ILE A 245 -5.66 6.63 10.08
C ILE A 245 -6.09 6.49 11.54
N LEU A 246 -5.27 5.84 12.36
CA LEU A 246 -5.57 5.58 13.77
C LEU A 246 -5.19 6.75 14.71
N ASP A 247 -4.69 7.88 14.20
CA ASP A 247 -4.39 9.05 15.05
C ASP A 247 -5.67 9.55 15.72
N GLU A 248 -5.69 9.52 17.05
CA GLU A 248 -6.88 9.80 17.83
C GLU A 248 -7.41 11.23 17.63
N LYS A 249 -6.53 12.23 17.58
CA LYS A 249 -6.92 13.63 17.35
C LYS A 249 -7.52 13.81 15.97
N HIS A 250 -6.92 13.19 14.96
CA HIS A 250 -7.43 13.24 13.60
C HIS A 250 -8.76 12.50 13.46
N LEU A 251 -8.96 11.38 14.16
CA LEU A 251 -10.24 10.68 14.18
C LEU A 251 -11.36 11.51 14.83
N GLN A 252 -11.06 12.23 15.90
CA GLN A 252 -12.03 13.15 16.54
C GLN A 252 -12.44 14.27 15.57
N ILE A 253 -11.49 14.85 14.85
CA ILE A 253 -11.77 15.87 13.82
C ILE A 253 -12.60 15.27 12.68
N TYR A 254 -12.22 14.11 12.16
CA TYR A 254 -13.01 13.43 11.14
C TYR A 254 -14.44 13.17 11.62
N ALA A 255 -14.61 12.73 12.87
CA ALA A 255 -15.91 12.43 13.45
C ALA A 255 -16.83 13.65 13.62
N SER A 256 -16.32 14.87 13.55
CA SER A 256 -17.11 16.11 13.54
C SER A 256 -17.69 16.45 12.16
N HIS A 257 -17.37 15.68 11.14
CA HIS A 257 -17.91 15.78 9.79
C HIS A 257 -18.79 14.59 9.45
N HIS A 258 -19.21 14.50 8.18
CA HIS A 258 -19.95 13.34 7.68
C HIS A 258 -19.17 12.03 7.93
N LYS A 259 -19.88 11.05 8.46
CA LYS A 259 -19.31 9.74 8.82
C LYS A 259 -19.67 8.70 7.78
N ALA A 260 -18.72 8.34 6.95
CA ALA A 260 -18.89 7.23 6.02
C ALA A 260 -19.18 5.93 6.78
N LYS A 261 -20.04 5.09 6.22
CA LYS A 261 -20.17 3.71 6.68
C LYS A 261 -18.93 2.91 6.27
N ILE A 262 -18.32 2.19 7.20
CA ILE A 262 -17.07 1.46 6.96
C ILE A 262 -17.27 -0.03 7.23
N THR A 263 -17.09 -0.85 6.22
CA THR A 263 -17.07 -2.32 6.33
C THR A 263 -15.69 -2.83 5.95
N SER A 264 -15.04 -3.52 6.88
CA SER A 264 -13.68 -4.05 6.74
C SER A 264 -13.64 -5.56 6.82
N TYR A 265 -12.84 -6.17 5.95
CA TYR A 265 -12.46 -7.58 6.00
C TYR A 265 -10.97 -7.70 6.29
N HIS A 266 -10.61 -8.51 7.28
CA HIS A 266 -9.23 -8.59 7.73
C HIS A 266 -8.83 -9.99 8.14
N CYS A 267 -7.59 -10.39 7.87
CA CYS A 267 -7.06 -11.69 8.24
C CYS A 267 -6.63 -11.70 9.71
N ILE A 268 -7.03 -12.72 10.46
CA ILE A 268 -6.61 -12.90 11.86
C ILE A 268 -5.08 -13.03 11.99
N ASN A 269 -4.41 -13.57 10.97
CA ASN A 269 -2.96 -13.80 10.97
C ASN A 269 -2.16 -12.69 10.27
N ASP A 270 -2.77 -11.56 9.91
CA ASP A 270 -2.04 -10.40 9.41
C ASP A 270 -1.39 -9.68 10.60
N THR A 271 -0.12 -9.98 10.83
CA THR A 271 0.67 -9.44 11.96
C THR A 271 1.78 -8.51 11.53
N GLN A 272 2.10 -8.48 10.24
CA GLN A 272 3.24 -7.73 9.71
C GLN A 272 2.82 -6.53 8.87
N CYS A 273 2.06 -6.75 7.81
CA CYS A 273 1.68 -5.71 6.86
C CYS A 273 0.62 -4.76 7.44
N ALA A 274 -0.46 -5.35 7.96
CA ALA A 274 -1.57 -4.62 8.56
C ALA A 274 -2.02 -5.37 9.84
N PRO A 275 -1.35 -5.18 10.98
CA PRO A 275 -1.62 -5.94 12.18
C PRO A 275 -3.09 -5.89 12.59
N VAL A 276 -3.71 -7.07 12.76
CA VAL A 276 -5.14 -7.20 13.10
C VAL A 276 -5.50 -6.42 14.36
N SER A 277 -4.63 -6.37 15.35
CA SER A 277 -4.82 -5.59 16.58
C SER A 277 -4.97 -4.09 16.33
N GLN A 278 -4.27 -3.54 15.35
CA GLN A 278 -4.43 -2.14 14.96
C GLN A 278 -5.78 -1.92 14.24
N LYS A 279 -6.21 -2.88 13.44
CA LYS A 279 -7.52 -2.84 12.78
C LYS A 279 -8.66 -2.89 13.81
N GLU A 280 -8.56 -3.76 14.82
CA GLU A 280 -9.51 -3.81 15.94
C GLU A 280 -9.54 -2.50 16.74
N ALA A 281 -8.38 -1.93 17.04
CA ALA A 281 -8.28 -0.64 17.71
C ALA A 281 -8.96 0.48 16.90
N PHE A 282 -8.79 0.49 15.58
CA PHE A 282 -9.44 1.44 14.69
C PHE A 282 -10.96 1.32 14.72
N HIS A 283 -11.51 0.11 14.54
CA HIS A 283 -12.96 -0.11 14.59
C HIS A 283 -13.57 0.21 15.96
N ASN A 284 -12.85 -0.09 17.03
CA ASN A 284 -13.26 0.29 18.38
C ASN A 284 -13.28 1.82 18.55
N ALA A 285 -12.30 2.55 18.01
CA ALA A 285 -12.30 4.01 18.03
C ALA A 285 -13.46 4.58 17.20
N LEU A 286 -13.70 4.06 16.00
CA LEU A 286 -14.83 4.45 15.16
C LEU A 286 -16.17 4.28 15.88
N LYS A 287 -16.37 3.13 16.54
CA LYS A 287 -17.59 2.84 17.31
C LYS A 287 -17.81 3.86 18.42
N LYS A 288 -16.76 4.19 19.18
CA LYS A 288 -16.82 5.21 20.25
C LYS A 288 -17.18 6.59 19.71
N LEU A 289 -16.79 6.90 18.48
CA LEU A 289 -17.05 8.17 17.80
C LEU A 289 -18.38 8.18 17.03
N GLY A 290 -19.16 7.09 17.08
CA GLY A 290 -20.50 7.01 16.52
C GLY A 290 -20.52 6.75 15.00
N PHE A 291 -19.50 6.11 14.44
CA PHE A 291 -19.53 5.64 13.07
C PHE A 291 -20.34 4.34 12.94
N ASP A 292 -21.06 4.20 11.82
CA ASP A 292 -21.60 2.92 11.40
C ASP A 292 -20.44 2.11 10.79
N ASN A 293 -19.97 1.11 11.53
CA ASN A 293 -18.81 0.33 11.10
C ASN A 293 -18.95 -1.15 11.45
N THR A 294 -18.39 -2.00 10.58
CA THR A 294 -18.37 -3.45 10.73
C THR A 294 -16.96 -3.98 10.44
N LEU A 295 -16.43 -4.82 11.31
CA LEU A 295 -15.18 -5.52 11.10
C LEU A 295 -15.42 -7.03 11.05
N HIS A 296 -15.05 -7.64 9.92
CA HIS A 296 -15.05 -9.09 9.72
C HIS A 296 -13.60 -9.59 9.82
N ILE A 297 -13.28 -10.31 10.89
CA ILE A 297 -11.98 -10.95 11.04
C ILE A 297 -12.10 -12.38 10.52
N ALA A 298 -11.44 -12.65 9.42
CA ALA A 298 -11.42 -13.96 8.78
C ALA A 298 -10.49 -14.91 9.55
N THR A 299 -11.03 -16.09 9.87
CA THR A 299 -10.36 -17.18 10.57
C THR A 299 -10.35 -18.43 9.69
N GLN A 300 -9.72 -19.50 10.14
CA GLN A 300 -9.70 -20.78 9.43
C GLN A 300 -11.12 -21.30 9.08
N LYS A 301 -12.13 -20.95 9.88
CA LYS A 301 -13.52 -21.38 9.68
C LYS A 301 -14.21 -20.66 8.52
N ASP A 302 -13.68 -19.51 8.11
CA ASP A 302 -14.26 -18.65 7.08
C ASP A 302 -13.73 -18.99 5.68
N ILE A 303 -12.80 -19.94 5.59
CA ILE A 303 -12.25 -20.38 4.31
C ILE A 303 -13.28 -21.24 3.58
N ASP A 304 -13.80 -20.71 2.47
CA ASP A 304 -14.76 -21.40 1.59
C ASP A 304 -14.16 -21.76 0.21
N GLY A 305 -12.90 -21.42 -0.01
CA GLY A 305 -12.17 -21.64 -1.26
C GLY A 305 -12.63 -20.77 -2.45
N LYS A 306 -13.63 -19.91 -2.24
CA LYS A 306 -14.20 -19.02 -3.28
C LYS A 306 -14.11 -17.55 -2.89
N PHE A 307 -14.74 -17.16 -1.81
CA PHE A 307 -14.73 -15.80 -1.29
C PHE A 307 -13.45 -15.53 -0.50
N ILE A 308 -13.15 -16.36 0.50
CA ILE A 308 -11.91 -16.37 1.28
C ILE A 308 -11.19 -17.68 1.00
N LYS A 309 -9.97 -17.62 0.46
CA LYS A 309 -9.25 -18.83 0.06
C LYS A 309 -8.20 -19.27 1.08
N ASN A 310 -7.67 -18.33 1.86
CA ASN A 310 -6.74 -18.63 2.94
C ASN A 310 -6.77 -17.55 4.04
N VAL A 311 -6.12 -17.83 5.16
CA VAL A 311 -5.88 -16.88 6.25
C VAL A 311 -4.41 -16.93 6.68
N ASN A 312 -3.51 -17.10 5.73
CA ASN A 312 -2.08 -17.28 6.01
C ASN A 312 -1.35 -15.94 6.26
N GLY A 313 -2.04 -14.82 6.10
CA GLY A 313 -1.49 -13.48 6.28
C GLY A 313 -2.28 -12.43 5.54
N HIS A 314 -1.58 -11.44 5.01
CA HIS A 314 -2.18 -10.29 4.34
C HIS A 314 -3.00 -10.70 3.11
N GLY A 315 -4.24 -10.23 3.03
CA GLY A 315 -5.05 -10.27 1.80
C GLY A 315 -6.01 -11.43 1.63
N MET A 316 -5.80 -12.57 2.31
CA MET A 316 -6.71 -13.74 2.34
C MET A 316 -7.01 -14.36 0.96
N ASP A 317 -6.33 -13.96 -0.11
CA ASP A 317 -6.68 -14.26 -1.53
C ASP A 317 -8.18 -14.08 -1.81
N MET A 318 -8.75 -13.03 -1.22
CA MET A 318 -10.17 -12.73 -1.26
C MET A 318 -10.63 -12.37 -2.68
N SER A 319 -11.78 -12.87 -3.08
CA SER A 319 -12.41 -12.49 -4.34
C SER A 319 -13.02 -11.10 -4.25
N ILE A 320 -12.42 -10.11 -4.93
CA ILE A 320 -12.92 -8.73 -4.99
C ILE A 320 -14.33 -8.70 -5.63
N LYS A 321 -14.57 -9.50 -6.67
CA LYS A 321 -15.89 -9.59 -7.30
C LYS A 321 -16.96 -10.03 -6.31
N MET A 322 -16.70 -11.07 -5.53
CA MET A 322 -17.65 -11.56 -4.52
C MET A 322 -17.81 -10.56 -3.36
N LEU A 323 -16.76 -9.85 -2.98
CA LEU A 323 -16.84 -8.79 -1.99
C LEU A 323 -17.83 -7.69 -2.45
N ILE A 324 -17.69 -7.25 -3.69
CA ILE A 324 -18.60 -6.24 -4.28
C ILE A 324 -20.01 -6.78 -4.35
N GLN A 325 -20.22 -8.01 -4.84
CA GLN A 325 -21.54 -8.64 -4.93
C GLN A 325 -22.23 -8.73 -3.57
N LYS A 326 -21.50 -8.95 -2.51
CA LYS A 326 -22.01 -9.06 -1.15
C LYS A 326 -22.34 -7.71 -0.53
N GLU A 327 -21.45 -6.73 -0.65
CA GLU A 327 -21.51 -5.49 0.11
C GLU A 327 -22.14 -4.32 -0.66
N LEU A 328 -22.12 -4.32 -1.99
CA LEU A 328 -22.65 -3.22 -2.79
C LEU A 328 -24.18 -3.09 -2.71
N PRO A 329 -25.00 -4.15 -2.85
CA PRO A 329 -26.46 -4.02 -2.83
C PRO A 329 -27.01 -3.39 -1.54
N PRO A 330 -26.63 -3.80 -0.32
CA PRO A 330 -27.12 -3.16 0.90
C PRO A 330 -26.68 -1.69 1.02
N LEU A 331 -25.49 -1.32 0.53
CA LEU A 331 -25.04 0.07 0.52
C LEU A 331 -25.79 0.92 -0.50
N LEU A 332 -26.16 0.38 -1.65
CA LEU A 332 -27.00 1.08 -2.63
C LEU A 332 -28.41 1.35 -2.08
N ALA A 333 -28.96 0.40 -1.33
CA ALA A 333 -30.29 0.54 -0.69
C ALA A 333 -30.29 1.49 0.52
N GLN A 334 -29.14 1.73 1.15
CA GLN A 334 -29.04 2.59 2.32
C GLN A 334 -29.15 4.07 1.94
N GLU A 335 -29.92 4.85 2.70
CA GLU A 335 -29.91 6.31 2.60
C GLU A 335 -28.80 6.89 3.47
N PHE A 336 -28.02 7.80 2.90
CA PHE A 336 -26.99 8.56 3.60
C PHE A 336 -27.47 10.00 3.77
N LYS A 337 -27.43 10.48 5.01
CA LYS A 337 -27.85 11.85 5.33
C LYS A 337 -26.64 12.77 5.33
N HIS A 338 -26.68 13.80 4.52
CA HIS A 338 -25.72 14.89 4.55
C HIS A 338 -26.35 16.11 5.21
N GLU A 339 -25.60 16.78 6.06
CA GLU A 339 -26.04 18.06 6.63
C GLU A 339 -26.00 19.12 5.52
N LYS A 340 -27.06 19.95 5.42
CA LYS A 340 -27.17 20.96 4.37
C LYS A 340 -26.06 22.01 4.40
N ASP A 341 -25.58 22.32 5.60
CA ASP A 341 -24.58 23.34 5.87
C ASP A 341 -23.23 22.73 6.28
N GLU A 342 -22.94 21.50 5.86
CA GLU A 342 -21.70 20.83 6.18
C GLU A 342 -20.50 21.64 5.69
N LYS A 343 -19.59 21.98 6.62
CA LYS A 343 -18.34 22.66 6.30
C LYS A 343 -17.45 21.76 5.48
N ARG A 344 -17.16 22.17 4.24
CA ARG A 344 -16.29 21.43 3.30
C ARG A 344 -14.83 21.84 3.44
N GLU A 345 -14.37 21.94 4.66
CA GLU A 345 -13.01 22.28 5.02
C GLU A 345 -12.61 21.47 6.26
N ILE A 346 -11.44 20.88 6.22
CA ILE A 346 -10.90 20.10 7.33
C ILE A 346 -9.45 20.49 7.57
N SER A 347 -9.07 20.61 8.82
CA SER A 347 -7.69 20.93 9.22
C SER A 347 -7.24 19.97 10.32
N TYR A 348 -6.06 19.42 10.17
CA TYR A 348 -5.49 18.49 11.13
C TYR A 348 -4.26 19.11 11.81
N PRO A 349 -4.15 18.99 13.14
CA PRO A 349 -2.97 19.45 13.86
C PRO A 349 -1.74 18.60 13.50
N SER A 350 -0.61 19.27 13.42
CA SER A 350 0.71 18.66 13.17
C SER A 350 1.20 17.83 14.38
#